data_338412bded6c026ee44d25fc3bb762ef
#
_entry.id   338412bded6c026ee44d25fc3bb762ef
#
_cell.length_a   1.000
_cell.length_b   1.000
_cell.length_c   1.000
_cell.angle_alpha   90.00
_cell.angle_beta   90.00
_cell.angle_gamma   90.00
#
_symmetry.space_group_name_H-M   'P 1'
#
loop_
_entity.id
_entity.type
_entity.pdbx_description
1 polymer ?
#
loop_
_entity_poly.entity_id
_entity_poly.type
_entity_poly.pdbx_seq_one_letter_code
_entity_poly.pdbx_strand_id
1 'polypeptide(L)'
;MTEDEIVVRSLMKNKIKDKRKIRLPKFVNIYDDDILEAEAYEVISRLVYMAHITAVKKGFWDKPRNAGEIIALIHSELSEALQELRKPDCSISKVGEEMADAVIRIFDFCATIPFWTRDLIMKMKENMKREYKHGKRF
;
A
#
# COMPACT_ATOMS: atom_id res chain seq x y z
N MET A 1 21.72 11.76 3.57
CA MET A 1 20.67 10.79 3.96
C MET A 1 19.59 11.55 4.71
N THR A 2 18.36 11.49 4.23
CA THR A 2 17.23 12.19 4.87
C THR A 2 16.79 11.48 6.14
N GLU A 3 16.07 12.20 7.04
CA GLU A 3 15.50 11.57 8.25
C GLU A 3 14.62 10.36 7.91
N ASP A 4 13.89 10.43 6.82
CA ASP A 4 13.03 9.34 6.34
C ASP A 4 13.83 8.11 5.90
N GLU A 5 14.97 8.29 5.25
CA GLU A 5 15.88 7.20 4.88
C GLU A 5 16.48 6.51 6.11
N ILE A 6 16.75 7.26 7.17
CA ILE A 6 17.25 6.73 8.44
C ILE A 6 16.19 5.86 9.12
N VAL A 7 14.93 6.34 9.12
CA VAL A 7 13.79 5.60 9.69
C VAL A 7 13.56 4.29 8.94
N VAL A 8 13.53 4.34 7.60
CA VAL A 8 13.33 3.13 6.78
C VAL A 8 14.47 2.13 6.94
N ARG A 9 15.73 2.58 6.96
CA ARG A 9 16.88 1.69 7.25
C ARG A 9 16.83 1.07 8.64
N SER A 10 16.33 1.81 9.62
CA SER A 10 16.13 1.28 10.99
C SER A 10 15.05 0.21 11.03
N LEU A 11 13.95 0.42 10.28
CA LEU A 11 12.87 -0.57 10.11
C LEU A 11 13.39 -1.86 9.46
N MET A 12 14.19 -1.71 8.40
CA MET A 12 14.74 -2.83 7.64
C MET A 12 15.78 -3.66 8.42
N LYS A 13 16.48 -3.07 9.37
CA LYS A 13 17.48 -3.77 10.20
C LYS A 13 16.89 -4.52 11.39
N ASN A 14 15.55 -4.66 11.50
CA ASN A 14 14.86 -5.32 12.62
C ASN A 14 15.30 -4.81 14.02
N LYS A 15 15.80 -3.59 14.12
CA LYS A 15 16.29 -2.99 15.36
C LYS A 15 15.34 -2.00 16.01
N ILE A 16 14.05 -2.03 15.68
CA ILE A 16 13.08 -1.20 16.40
C ILE A 16 12.80 -1.84 17.75
N LYS A 17 13.64 -1.55 18.71
CA LYS A 17 13.40 -1.91 20.12
C LYS A 17 12.37 -1.01 20.79
N ASP A 18 12.08 0.15 20.24
CA ASP A 18 11.16 1.13 20.84
C ASP A 18 10.10 1.59 19.85
N LYS A 19 8.89 1.05 20.00
CA LYS A 19 7.71 1.40 19.21
C LYS A 19 7.31 2.88 19.31
N ARG A 20 7.78 3.62 20.34
CA ARG A 20 7.48 5.04 20.55
C ARG A 20 8.24 5.98 19.61
N LYS A 21 9.23 5.49 18.87
CA LYS A 21 10.05 6.27 17.94
C LYS A 21 9.55 6.28 16.50
N ILE A 22 8.50 5.52 16.18
CA ILE A 22 7.82 5.69 14.89
C ILE A 22 7.02 7.00 14.99
N ARG A 23 7.60 8.11 14.54
CA ARG A 23 6.84 9.32 14.27
C ARG A 23 5.99 9.05 13.03
N LEU A 24 4.77 8.59 13.29
CA LEU A 24 3.72 8.76 12.28
C LEU A 24 3.58 10.27 12.04
N PRO A 25 3.41 10.71 10.78
CA PRO A 25 3.04 12.09 10.52
C PRO A 25 1.93 12.47 11.52
N LYS A 26 1.93 13.71 12.01
CA LYS A 26 0.86 14.23 12.87
C LYS A 26 -0.44 14.36 12.06
N PHE A 27 -0.85 13.29 11.44
CA PHE A 27 -2.16 13.17 10.87
C PHE A 27 -3.08 12.77 11.98
N VAL A 28 -3.80 13.78 12.47
CA VAL A 28 -5.13 13.71 13.00
C VAL A 28 -5.43 12.43 13.78
N ASN A 29 -6.07 12.60 14.87
CA ASN A 29 -6.73 11.54 15.62
C ASN A 29 -7.75 10.83 14.71
N ILE A 30 -7.27 9.92 13.85
CA ILE A 30 -8.01 9.25 12.76
C ILE A 30 -9.10 8.30 13.31
N TYR A 31 -9.16 8.15 14.64
CA TYR A 31 -9.86 7.03 15.24
C TYR A 31 -11.31 7.30 15.62
N ASP A 32 -11.82 8.51 15.44
CA ASP A 32 -13.10 8.88 16.08
C ASP A 32 -14.12 9.56 15.15
N ASP A 33 -13.93 9.54 13.80
CA ASP A 33 -14.77 10.43 13.00
C ASP A 33 -15.32 9.78 11.72
N ASP A 34 -16.63 9.71 11.60
CA ASP A 34 -17.34 9.34 10.38
C ASP A 34 -16.96 10.25 9.19
N ILE A 35 -16.53 11.48 9.47
CA ILE A 35 -16.04 12.45 8.48
C ILE A 35 -14.75 11.94 7.85
N LEU A 36 -13.79 11.45 8.64
CA LEU A 36 -12.53 10.91 8.14
C LEU A 36 -12.73 9.65 7.30
N GLU A 37 -13.71 8.85 7.63
CA GLU A 37 -14.09 7.69 6.84
C GLU A 37 -14.59 8.11 5.45
N ALA A 38 -15.43 9.13 5.37
CA ALA A 38 -15.94 9.67 4.12
C ALA A 38 -14.83 10.31 3.27
N GLU A 39 -13.93 11.06 3.90
CA GLU A 39 -12.75 11.65 3.23
C GLU A 39 -11.79 10.56 2.72
N ALA A 40 -11.50 9.53 3.53
CA ALA A 40 -10.68 8.40 3.13
C ALA A 40 -11.31 7.66 1.94
N TYR A 41 -12.61 7.44 1.97
CA TYR A 41 -13.34 6.83 0.86
C TYR A 41 -13.18 7.64 -0.43
N GLU A 42 -13.34 8.95 -0.35
CA GLU A 42 -13.23 9.83 -1.52
C GLU A 42 -11.81 9.83 -2.09
N VAL A 43 -10.79 9.99 -1.25
CA VAL A 43 -9.38 10.01 -1.66
C VAL A 43 -8.98 8.68 -2.31
N ILE A 44 -9.28 7.55 -1.65
CA ILE A 44 -8.96 6.22 -2.20
C ILE A 44 -9.69 5.98 -3.51
N SER A 45 -10.98 6.33 -3.61
CA SER A 45 -11.74 6.16 -4.84
C SER A 45 -11.16 6.97 -6.00
N ARG A 46 -10.69 8.19 -5.74
CA ARG A 46 -9.99 9.02 -6.74
C ARG A 46 -8.68 8.39 -7.20
N LEU A 47 -7.87 7.86 -6.27
CA LEU A 47 -6.60 7.20 -6.60
C LEU A 47 -6.83 5.93 -7.42
N VAL A 48 -7.81 5.12 -7.05
CA VAL A 48 -8.23 3.93 -7.81
C VAL A 48 -8.67 4.32 -9.22
N TYR A 49 -9.51 5.35 -9.34
CA TYR A 49 -9.93 5.86 -10.65
C TYR A 49 -8.74 6.37 -11.48
N MET A 50 -7.83 7.14 -10.89
CA MET A 50 -6.64 7.67 -11.59
C MET A 50 -5.75 6.55 -12.12
N ALA A 51 -5.49 5.52 -11.32
CA ALA A 51 -4.70 4.36 -11.73
C ALA A 51 -5.37 3.65 -12.91
N HIS A 52 -6.67 3.39 -12.80
CA HIS A 52 -7.42 2.67 -13.84
C HIS A 52 -7.55 3.46 -15.14
N ILE A 53 -7.93 4.74 -15.08
CA ILE A 53 -8.07 5.55 -16.30
C ILE A 53 -6.73 5.74 -17.02
N THR A 54 -5.63 5.79 -16.28
CA THR A 54 -4.29 5.82 -16.88
C THR A 54 -3.98 4.52 -17.60
N ALA A 55 -4.24 3.37 -16.97
CA ALA A 55 -4.06 2.06 -17.59
C ALA A 55 -4.91 1.88 -18.85
N VAL A 56 -6.17 2.32 -18.80
CA VAL A 56 -7.06 2.31 -19.98
C VAL A 56 -6.48 3.18 -21.10
N LYS A 57 -6.08 4.41 -20.81
CA LYS A 57 -5.49 5.33 -21.80
C LYS A 57 -4.18 4.82 -22.40
N LYS A 58 -3.45 3.98 -21.66
CA LYS A 58 -2.22 3.34 -22.13
C LYS A 58 -2.44 2.02 -22.85
N GLY A 59 -3.69 1.61 -23.07
CA GLY A 59 -4.05 0.42 -23.83
C GLY A 59 -3.99 -0.90 -23.07
N PHE A 60 -3.74 -0.88 -21.76
CA PHE A 60 -3.67 -2.11 -20.96
C PHE A 60 -5.00 -2.84 -20.85
N TRP A 61 -6.12 -2.17 -21.18
CA TRP A 61 -7.47 -2.70 -21.15
C TRP A 61 -8.11 -2.83 -22.53
N ASP A 62 -7.33 -2.73 -23.63
CA ASP A 62 -7.83 -2.88 -25.00
C ASP A 62 -8.36 -4.31 -25.28
N LYS A 63 -7.92 -5.28 -24.48
CA LYS A 63 -8.41 -6.66 -24.51
C LYS A 63 -8.77 -7.12 -23.09
N PRO A 64 -9.68 -8.10 -22.96
CA PRO A 64 -9.97 -8.71 -21.68
C PRO A 64 -8.68 -9.21 -21.01
N ARG A 65 -8.48 -8.90 -19.74
CA ARG A 65 -7.31 -9.31 -18.97
C ARG A 65 -7.62 -10.49 -18.07
N ASN A 66 -6.67 -11.39 -17.92
CA ASN A 66 -6.74 -12.48 -16.96
C ASN A 66 -6.39 -11.97 -15.56
N ALA A 67 -7.29 -12.19 -14.59
CA ALA A 67 -7.07 -11.74 -13.21
C ALA A 67 -5.83 -12.37 -12.56
N GLY A 68 -5.54 -13.65 -12.86
CA GLY A 68 -4.34 -14.32 -12.37
C GLY A 68 -3.05 -13.68 -12.89
N GLU A 69 -3.05 -13.27 -14.16
CA GLU A 69 -1.93 -12.53 -14.76
C GLU A 69 -1.72 -11.17 -14.09
N ILE A 70 -2.82 -10.43 -13.84
CA ILE A 70 -2.73 -9.14 -13.15
C ILE A 70 -2.11 -9.31 -11.75
N ILE A 71 -2.56 -10.31 -11.01
CA ILE A 71 -2.02 -10.60 -9.67
C ILE A 71 -0.54 -11.03 -9.75
N ALA A 72 -0.17 -11.84 -10.75
CA ALA A 72 1.23 -12.21 -10.97
C ALA A 72 2.12 -10.99 -11.24
N LEU A 73 1.63 -9.99 -11.99
CA LEU A 73 2.35 -8.74 -12.23
C LEU A 73 2.50 -7.91 -10.95
N ILE A 74 1.52 -7.90 -10.05
CA ILE A 74 1.65 -7.27 -8.73
C ILE A 74 2.76 -7.95 -7.92
N HIS A 75 2.81 -9.27 -7.93
CA HIS A 75 3.89 -10.04 -7.29
C HIS A 75 5.27 -9.74 -7.89
N SER A 76 5.35 -9.48 -9.20
CA SER A 76 6.60 -9.08 -9.87
C SER A 76 7.16 -7.78 -9.25
N GLU A 77 6.34 -6.73 -9.11
CA GLU A 77 6.78 -5.46 -8.51
C GLU A 77 7.28 -5.65 -7.06
N LEU A 78 6.57 -6.45 -6.27
CA LEU A 78 7.01 -6.79 -4.91
C LEU A 78 8.33 -7.57 -4.90
N SER A 79 8.55 -8.42 -5.90
CA SER A 79 9.80 -9.16 -6.05
C SER A 79 10.95 -8.24 -6.46
N GLU A 80 10.70 -7.23 -7.28
CA GLU A 80 11.69 -6.22 -7.67
C GLU A 80 12.08 -5.35 -6.48
N ALA A 81 11.12 -4.93 -5.64
CA ALA A 81 11.41 -4.27 -4.37
C ALA A 81 12.30 -5.15 -3.46
N LEU A 82 11.99 -6.44 -3.35
CA LEU A 82 12.79 -7.38 -2.55
C LEU A 82 14.19 -7.58 -3.12
N GLN A 83 14.34 -7.64 -4.44
CA GLN A 83 15.65 -7.73 -5.10
C GLN A 83 16.50 -6.49 -4.82
N GLU A 84 15.90 -5.29 -4.90
CA GLU A 84 16.60 -4.05 -4.57
C GLU A 84 17.09 -4.06 -3.12
N LEU A 85 16.26 -4.53 -2.17
CA LEU A 85 16.64 -4.64 -0.75
C LEU A 85 17.81 -5.60 -0.47
N ARG A 86 18.05 -6.57 -1.35
CA ARG A 86 19.14 -7.54 -1.21
C ARG A 86 20.49 -7.01 -1.68
N LYS A 87 20.51 -5.90 -2.41
CA LYS A 87 21.77 -5.30 -2.89
C LYS A 87 22.56 -4.70 -1.74
N PRO A 88 23.89 -4.82 -1.73
CA PRO A 88 24.75 -4.16 -0.73
C PRO A 88 24.59 -2.63 -0.72
N ASP A 89 24.34 -2.05 -1.88
CA ASP A 89 24.14 -0.62 -2.17
C ASP A 89 22.66 -0.29 -2.45
N CYS A 90 21.75 -0.95 -1.74
CA CYS A 90 20.33 -0.81 -1.98
C CYS A 90 19.88 0.66 -1.93
N SER A 91 19.04 1.04 -2.89
CA SER A 91 18.42 2.36 -2.95
C SER A 91 16.98 2.28 -2.39
N ILE A 92 16.75 2.98 -1.27
CA ILE A 92 15.42 3.06 -0.67
C ILE A 92 14.41 3.75 -1.59
N SER A 93 14.86 4.73 -2.38
CA SER A 93 14.01 5.37 -3.40
C SER A 93 13.52 4.36 -4.42
N LYS A 94 14.39 3.49 -4.92
CA LYS A 94 13.98 2.43 -5.87
C LYS A 94 13.02 1.42 -5.24
N VAL A 95 13.26 1.02 -3.99
CA VAL A 95 12.28 0.20 -3.26
C VAL A 95 10.93 0.88 -3.18
N GLY A 96 10.91 2.20 -2.91
CA GLY A 96 9.68 3.00 -2.90
C GLY A 96 8.97 3.06 -4.26
N GLU A 97 9.73 3.15 -5.35
CA GLU A 97 9.19 3.12 -6.72
C GLU A 97 8.49 1.79 -7.01
N GLU A 98 9.13 0.66 -6.73
CA GLU A 98 8.54 -0.67 -6.94
C GLU A 98 7.30 -0.91 -6.06
N MET A 99 7.34 -0.42 -4.81
CA MET A 99 6.16 -0.45 -3.93
C MET A 99 5.02 0.41 -4.47
N ALA A 100 5.32 1.57 -5.07
CA ALA A 100 4.32 2.42 -5.70
C ALA A 100 3.72 1.73 -6.93
N ASP A 101 4.52 1.08 -7.76
CA ASP A 101 4.06 0.34 -8.93
C ASP A 101 3.15 -0.83 -8.52
N ALA A 102 3.49 -1.56 -7.46
CA ALA A 102 2.60 -2.58 -6.90
C ALA A 102 1.24 -2.00 -6.48
N VAL A 103 1.22 -0.86 -5.77
CA VAL A 103 -0.01 -0.19 -5.33
C VAL A 103 -0.83 0.30 -6.54
N ILE A 104 -0.19 0.89 -7.54
CA ILE A 104 -0.86 1.35 -8.77
C ILE A 104 -1.52 0.17 -9.50
N ARG A 105 -0.84 -0.97 -9.62
CA ARG A 105 -1.43 -2.19 -10.22
C ARG A 105 -2.60 -2.74 -9.40
N ILE A 106 -2.49 -2.69 -8.06
CA ILE A 106 -3.59 -3.07 -7.17
C ILE A 106 -4.79 -2.15 -7.40
N PHE A 107 -4.60 -0.85 -7.41
CA PHE A 107 -5.69 0.11 -7.64
C PHE A 107 -6.34 -0.05 -9.01
N ASP A 108 -5.54 -0.25 -10.06
CA ASP A 108 -6.05 -0.52 -11.41
C ASP A 108 -6.96 -1.75 -11.43
N PHE A 109 -6.52 -2.85 -10.83
CA PHE A 109 -7.34 -4.06 -10.75
C PHE A 109 -8.57 -3.87 -9.87
N CYS A 110 -8.41 -3.25 -8.72
CA CYS A 110 -9.50 -3.03 -7.76
C CYS A 110 -10.60 -2.10 -8.29
N ALA A 111 -10.30 -1.25 -9.26
CA ALA A 111 -11.32 -0.47 -9.98
C ALA A 111 -12.36 -1.34 -10.67
N THR A 112 -12.03 -2.58 -11.02
CA THR A 112 -12.94 -3.54 -11.64
C THR A 112 -13.78 -4.33 -10.63
N ILE A 113 -13.51 -4.19 -9.34
CA ILE A 113 -14.20 -4.90 -8.25
C ILE A 113 -15.26 -3.98 -7.66
N PRO A 114 -16.57 -4.32 -7.79
CA PRO A 114 -17.62 -3.49 -7.22
C PRO A 114 -17.44 -3.26 -5.72
N PHE A 115 -17.63 -2.02 -5.28
CA PHE A 115 -17.59 -1.63 -3.86
C PHE A 115 -16.25 -1.83 -3.14
N TRP A 116 -15.15 -2.09 -3.85
CA TRP A 116 -13.85 -2.40 -3.24
C TRP A 116 -13.35 -1.34 -2.26
N THR A 117 -13.48 -0.04 -2.58
CA THR A 117 -13.05 1.04 -1.66
C THR A 117 -13.76 0.98 -0.32
N ARG A 118 -15.08 0.74 -0.33
CA ARG A 118 -15.87 0.53 0.89
C ARG A 118 -15.35 -0.69 1.66
N ASP A 119 -15.12 -1.79 0.96
CA ASP A 119 -14.68 -3.03 1.58
C ASP A 119 -13.27 -2.91 2.18
N LEU A 120 -12.38 -2.12 1.55
CA LEU A 120 -11.08 -1.78 2.12
C LEU A 120 -11.23 -1.03 3.45
N ILE A 121 -12.05 0.01 3.49
CA ILE A 121 -12.25 0.81 4.70
C ILE A 121 -12.87 -0.05 5.82
N MET A 122 -13.88 -0.84 5.50
CA MET A 122 -14.50 -1.77 6.45
C MET A 122 -13.49 -2.77 6.99
N LYS A 123 -12.61 -3.31 6.13
CA LYS A 123 -11.55 -4.24 6.54
C LYS A 123 -10.52 -3.59 7.45
N MET A 124 -10.15 -2.35 7.19
CA MET A 124 -9.26 -1.59 8.07
C MET A 124 -9.91 -1.39 9.46
N LYS A 125 -11.19 -1.03 9.53
CA LYS A 125 -11.94 -0.89 10.79
C LYS A 125 -12.01 -2.20 11.56
N GLU A 126 -12.29 -3.32 10.89
CA GLU A 126 -12.26 -4.65 11.51
C GLU A 126 -10.88 -4.97 12.09
N ASN A 127 -9.82 -4.70 11.33
CA ASN A 127 -8.45 -4.96 11.78
C ASN A 127 -8.08 -4.15 13.03
N MET A 128 -8.58 -2.93 13.15
CA MET A 128 -8.37 -2.08 14.35
C MET A 128 -9.00 -2.68 15.61
N LYS A 129 -10.11 -3.41 15.47
CA LYS A 129 -10.80 -4.06 16.59
C LYS A 129 -10.20 -5.38 17.01
N ARG A 130 -9.26 -5.94 16.23
CA ARG A 130 -8.64 -7.22 16.54
C ARG A 130 -7.72 -7.12 17.76
N GLU A 131 -7.64 -8.21 18.50
CA GLU A 131 -6.72 -8.35 19.63
C GLU A 131 -5.26 -8.15 19.22
N TYR A 132 -4.41 -7.85 20.19
CA TYR A 132 -2.97 -7.71 19.97
C TYR A 132 -2.39 -8.90 19.19
N LYS A 133 -1.66 -8.62 18.12
CA LYS A 133 -1.15 -9.60 17.15
C LYS A 133 -2.23 -10.52 16.56
N HIS A 134 -3.48 -10.06 16.47
CA HIS A 134 -4.63 -10.83 15.99
C HIS A 134 -4.81 -12.19 16.71
N GLY A 135 -4.44 -12.27 18.00
CA GLY A 135 -4.47 -13.51 18.77
C GLY A 135 -3.36 -14.51 18.44
N LYS A 136 -2.40 -14.14 17.59
CA LYS A 136 -1.27 -15.01 17.24
C LYS A 136 -0.11 -14.80 18.22
N ARG A 137 0.59 -15.88 18.56
CA ARG A 137 1.77 -15.82 19.43
C ARG A 137 2.98 -15.18 18.75
N PHE A 138 3.08 -15.28 17.41
CA PHE A 138 4.19 -14.78 16.58
C PHE A 138 3.71 -14.43 15.18
#